data_b6363fd2a032d17e8769d469e0736594
#
_entry.id   b6363fd2a032d17e8769d469e0736594
#
_cell.length_a   1.000
_cell.length_b   1.000
_cell.length_c   1.000
_cell.angle_alpha   90.00
_cell.angle_beta   90.00
_cell.angle_gamma   90.00
#
_symmetry.space_group_name_H-M   'P 1'
#
loop_
_entity.id
_entity.type
_entity.pdbx_description
1 polymer ?
#
loop_
_entity_poly.entity_id
_entity_poly.type
_entity_poly.pdbx_seq_one_letter_code
_entity_poly.pdbx_strand_id
1 'polypeptide(L)'
;MSEMQPAADLQDRIARVFADRLNLEVPSGGTDLFETGALDSMAFVELLAQLEREFGIAVSLQDLEMDNFRTIERIAGFVAARRGSNGNGP
;
A
#
# COMPACT_ATOMS: atom_id res chain seq x y z
N MET A 1 -19.91 15.39 -3.36
CA MET A 1 -19.45 15.13 -3.40
C MET A 1 -18.95 14.21 -3.07
N SER A 2 -18.91 13.87 -2.93
CA SER A 2 -18.58 12.97 -2.46
C SER A 2 -18.17 12.02 -3.19
N GLU A 3 -17.94 11.98 -4.05
CA GLU A 3 -17.58 11.07 -4.75
C GLU A 3 -16.31 10.72 -4.60
N MET A 4 -15.72 10.58 -3.60
CA MET A 4 -14.56 10.12 -3.46
C MET A 4 -14.42 8.82 -3.93
N GLN A 5 -13.53 8.44 -4.75
CA GLN A 5 -13.31 7.13 -5.13
C GLN A 5 -12.49 6.49 -4.11
N PRO A 6 -12.87 5.37 -3.55
CA PRO A 6 -12.12 4.69 -2.50
C PRO A 6 -10.68 4.40 -2.89
N ALA A 7 -10.45 4.06 -4.15
CA ALA A 7 -9.10 3.76 -4.58
C ALA A 7 -8.21 5.00 -4.53
N ALA A 8 -8.75 6.13 -4.93
CA ALA A 8 -7.99 7.36 -4.90
C ALA A 8 -7.66 7.76 -3.47
N ASP A 9 -8.61 7.57 -2.57
CA ASP A 9 -8.39 7.88 -1.18
C ASP A 9 -7.32 7.00 -0.59
N LEU A 10 -7.33 5.71 -0.91
CA LEU A 10 -6.33 4.79 -0.44
C LEU A 10 -4.96 5.13 -1.00
N GLN A 11 -4.90 5.53 -2.26
CA GLN A 11 -3.63 5.91 -2.85
C GLN A 11 -3.02 7.09 -2.11
N ASP A 12 -3.83 8.07 -1.76
CA ASP A 12 -3.35 9.23 -1.03
C ASP A 12 -2.82 8.82 0.34
N ARG A 13 -3.54 7.97 1.03
CA ARG A 13 -3.13 7.52 2.35
C ARG A 13 -1.83 6.72 2.27
N ILE A 14 -1.70 5.88 1.26
CA ILE A 14 -0.50 5.10 1.09
C ILE A 14 0.68 6.01 0.76
N ALA A 15 0.45 7.01 -0.08
CA ALA A 15 1.50 7.95 -0.41
C ALA A 15 1.98 8.67 0.86
N ARG A 16 1.08 8.96 1.78
CA ARG A 16 1.46 9.59 3.02
C ARG A 16 2.26 8.66 3.90
N VAL A 17 1.94 7.38 3.89
CA VAL A 17 2.72 6.40 4.63
C VAL A 17 4.16 6.41 4.11
N PHE A 18 4.33 6.45 2.79
CA PHE A 18 5.67 6.51 2.23
C PHE A 18 6.39 7.78 2.68
N ALA A 19 5.72 8.91 2.60
CA ALA A 19 6.36 10.18 2.92
C ALA A 19 6.64 10.30 4.42
N ASP A 20 5.66 9.96 5.24
CA ASP A 20 5.76 10.20 6.67
C ASP A 20 6.47 9.12 7.45
N ARG A 21 6.29 7.88 7.04
CA ARG A 21 6.84 6.78 7.82
C ARG A 21 8.11 6.21 7.22
N LEU A 22 8.20 6.22 5.90
CA LEU A 22 9.36 5.66 5.24
C LEU A 22 10.30 6.72 4.70
N ASN A 23 9.89 7.98 4.81
CA ASN A 23 10.70 9.06 4.32
C ASN A 23 11.00 8.93 2.84
N LEU A 24 10.05 8.45 2.08
CA LEU A 24 10.22 8.26 0.66
C LEU A 24 9.20 9.08 -0.10
N GLU A 25 9.66 9.86 -1.07
CA GLU A 25 8.75 10.61 -1.89
C GLU A 25 8.50 9.85 -3.15
N VAL A 26 7.25 9.56 -3.47
CA VAL A 26 6.90 8.80 -4.65
C VAL A 26 6.21 9.76 -5.62
N PRO A 27 6.77 9.98 -6.81
CA PRO A 27 6.25 11.01 -7.72
C PRO A 27 4.83 10.77 -8.20
N SER A 28 4.44 9.53 -8.38
CA SER A 28 3.08 9.27 -8.81
C SER A 28 2.65 7.89 -8.38
N GLY A 29 1.37 7.63 -8.46
CA GLY A 29 0.84 6.33 -8.08
C GLY A 29 1.26 5.20 -8.99
N GLY A 30 1.74 5.52 -10.18
CA GLY A 30 2.19 4.50 -11.12
C GLY A 30 3.69 4.29 -11.12
N THR A 31 4.42 4.99 -10.25
CA THR A 31 5.86 4.83 -10.20
C THR A 31 6.24 3.43 -9.74
N ASP A 32 7.16 2.80 -10.45
CA ASP A 32 7.63 1.45 -10.09
C ASP A 32 8.58 1.59 -8.91
N LEU A 33 8.12 1.16 -7.76
CA LEU A 33 8.86 1.37 -6.52
C LEU A 33 10.10 0.51 -6.42
N PHE A 34 10.09 -0.63 -7.04
CA PHE A 34 11.26 -1.50 -7.01
C PHE A 34 12.30 -1.05 -8.02
N GLU A 35 11.86 -0.67 -9.19
CA GLU A 35 12.79 -0.23 -10.21
C GLU A 35 13.50 1.04 -9.84
N THR A 36 12.80 1.95 -9.19
CA THR A 36 13.41 3.21 -8.79
C THR A 36 14.29 3.07 -7.56
N GLY A 37 14.23 1.90 -6.92
CA GLY A 37 14.98 1.71 -5.70
C GLY A 37 14.32 2.26 -4.46
N ALA A 38 13.12 2.79 -4.59
CA ALA A 38 12.41 3.32 -3.43
C ALA A 38 12.09 2.23 -2.44
N LEU A 39 11.80 1.03 -2.93
CA LEU A 39 11.53 -0.10 -2.04
C LEU A 39 12.64 -1.11 -2.16
N ASP A 40 13.52 -1.14 -1.18
CA ASP A 40 14.49 -2.22 -1.08
C ASP A 40 13.95 -3.19 -0.03
N SER A 41 14.72 -4.18 0.35
CA SER A 41 14.25 -5.21 1.27
C SER A 41 13.80 -4.66 2.60
N MET A 42 14.58 -3.75 3.16
CA MET A 42 14.21 -3.22 4.45
C MET A 42 13.00 -2.32 4.37
N ALA A 43 12.96 -1.49 3.35
CA ALA A 43 11.81 -0.60 3.18
C ALA A 43 10.55 -1.40 2.92
N PHE A 44 10.68 -2.53 2.21
CA PHE A 44 9.54 -3.38 1.93
C PHE A 44 8.96 -3.95 3.23
N VAL A 45 9.83 -4.44 4.10
CA VAL A 45 9.38 -4.99 5.38
C VAL A 45 8.72 -3.89 6.21
N GLU A 46 9.32 -2.73 6.22
CA GLU A 46 8.77 -1.61 6.96
C GLU A 46 7.39 -1.23 6.40
N LEU A 47 7.27 -1.23 5.08
CA LEU A 47 6.00 -0.90 4.44
C LEU A 47 4.92 -1.88 4.88
N LEU A 48 5.23 -3.16 4.91
CA LEU A 48 4.22 -4.15 5.29
C LEU A 48 3.74 -3.90 6.72
N ALA A 49 4.65 -3.59 7.61
CA ALA A 49 4.28 -3.30 8.99
C ALA A 49 3.40 -2.06 9.08
N GLN A 50 3.73 -1.04 8.30
CA GLN A 50 2.94 0.18 8.33
C GLN A 50 1.56 -0.02 7.73
N LEU A 51 1.46 -0.82 6.68
CA LEU A 51 0.16 -1.09 6.09
C LEU A 51 -0.73 -1.84 7.06
N GLU A 52 -0.17 -2.78 7.80
CA GLU A 52 -0.95 -3.51 8.78
C GLU A 52 -1.47 -2.58 9.86
N ARG A 53 -0.62 -1.67 10.32
CA ARG A 53 -1.03 -0.77 11.36
C ARG A 53 -1.98 0.28 10.86
N GLU A 54 -1.69 0.89 9.72
CA GLU A 54 -2.46 2.00 9.23
C GLU A 54 -3.86 1.59 8.79
N PHE A 55 -4.00 0.42 8.20
CA PHE A 55 -5.26 -0.01 7.64
C PHE A 55 -5.91 -1.15 8.40
N GLY A 56 -5.27 -1.65 9.43
CA GLY A 56 -5.85 -2.72 10.23
C GLY A 56 -5.99 -4.02 9.46
N ILE A 57 -5.06 -4.32 8.59
CA ILE A 57 -5.12 -5.55 7.80
C ILE A 57 -3.99 -6.47 8.21
N ALA A 58 -4.08 -7.70 7.80
CA ALA A 58 -3.02 -8.67 8.05
C ALA A 58 -2.43 -9.09 6.72
N VAL A 59 -1.11 -9.12 6.64
CA VAL A 59 -0.42 -9.50 5.43
C VAL A 59 0.32 -10.79 5.72
N SER A 60 0.00 -11.86 5.00
CA SER A 60 0.64 -13.13 5.24
C SER A 60 1.74 -13.35 4.21
N LEU A 61 2.57 -14.34 4.48
CA LEU A 61 3.64 -14.65 3.55
C LEU A 61 3.12 -15.03 2.18
N GLN A 62 1.93 -15.60 2.14
CA GLN A 62 1.37 -15.97 0.87
C GLN A 62 0.98 -14.77 0.03
N ASP A 63 0.83 -13.63 0.65
CA ASP A 63 0.43 -12.43 -0.04
C ASP A 63 1.62 -11.63 -0.55
N LEU A 64 2.85 -12.07 -0.27
CA LEU A 64 4.01 -11.28 -0.57
C LEU A 64 4.47 -11.48 -2.01
N GLU A 65 3.64 -11.00 -2.93
CA GLU A 65 4.03 -11.01 -4.31
C GLU A 65 4.47 -9.61 -4.67
N MET A 66 5.64 -9.48 -5.25
CA MET A 66 6.18 -8.17 -5.54
C MET A 66 5.26 -7.34 -6.41
N ASP A 67 4.55 -7.99 -7.32
CA ASP A 67 3.65 -7.25 -8.17
C ASP A 67 2.57 -6.51 -7.41
N ASN A 68 2.15 -7.03 -6.26
CA ASN A 68 1.13 -6.37 -5.47
C ASN A 68 1.64 -5.09 -4.83
N PHE A 69 2.95 -4.92 -4.78
CA PHE A 69 3.54 -3.77 -4.10
C PHE A 69 4.45 -2.96 -5.03
N ARG A 70 4.31 -3.19 -6.30
CA ARG A 70 5.19 -2.53 -7.27
C ARG A 70 4.88 -1.05 -7.42
N THR A 71 3.62 -0.68 -7.30
CA THR A 71 3.21 0.72 -7.40
C THR A 71 2.22 1.03 -6.30
N ILE A 72 2.04 2.31 -6.01
CA ILE A 72 1.04 2.71 -5.03
C ILE A 72 -0.35 2.28 -5.48
N GLU A 73 -0.61 2.33 -6.77
CA GLU A 73 -1.89 1.88 -7.31
C GLU A 73 -2.14 0.41 -6.99
N ARG A 74 -1.12 -0.40 -7.14
CA ARG A 74 -1.27 -1.82 -6.85
C ARG A 74 -1.42 -2.08 -5.37
N ILE A 75 -0.66 -1.34 -4.56
CA ILE A 75 -0.79 -1.46 -3.11
C ILE A 75 -2.20 -1.08 -2.68
N ALA A 76 -2.75 -0.03 -3.27
CA ALA A 76 -4.10 0.39 -2.93
C ALA A 76 -5.11 -0.70 -3.26
N GLY A 77 -4.93 -1.37 -4.39
CA GLY A 77 -5.81 -2.47 -4.76
C GLY A 77 -5.72 -3.63 -3.78
N PHE A 78 -4.50 -3.93 -3.35
CA PHE A 78 -4.28 -4.99 -2.39
C PHE A 78 -4.95 -4.66 -1.05
N VAL A 79 -4.75 -3.43 -0.57
CA VAL A 79 -5.32 -2.99 0.69
C VAL A 79 -6.84 -3.00 0.61
N ALA A 80 -7.39 -2.52 -0.49
CA ALA A 80 -8.85 -2.49 -0.65
C ALA A 80 -9.42 -3.90 -0.60
N ALA A 81 -8.76 -4.84 -1.24
CA ALA A 81 -9.23 -6.21 -1.26
C ALA A 81 -9.16 -6.82 0.14
N ARG A 82 -8.09 -6.53 0.86
CA ARG A 82 -7.95 -7.05 2.20
C ARG A 82 -8.96 -6.47 3.15
N ARG A 83 -9.20 -5.17 3.05
CA ARG A 83 -10.17 -4.52 3.92
C ARG A 83 -11.57 -5.03 3.62
N GLY A 84 -11.86 -5.24 2.35
CA GLY A 84 -13.15 -5.74 1.97
C GLY A 84 -13.38 -7.13 2.51
N SER A 85 -12.37 -7.99 2.44
CA SER A 85 -12.49 -9.32 2.98
C SER A 85 -12.71 -9.28 4.45
N ASN A 86 -11.94 -8.47 5.14
CA ASN A 86 -12.10 -8.38 6.57
C ASN A 86 -13.44 -7.83 6.92
N GLY A 87 -13.92 -6.89 6.18
CA GLY A 87 -15.15 -6.29 6.47
C GLY A 87 -16.29 -7.22 6.32
N ASN A 88 -16.17 -8.21 5.45
CA ASN A 88 -17.16 -9.12 5.29
C ASN A 88 -17.04 -10.18 6.08
N GLY A 89 -16.17 -10.36 6.70
CA GLY A 89 -15.93 -11.34 7.40
C GLY A 89 -16.70 -12.03 7.83
N PRO A 90 -16.90 -12.89 8.07
CA PRO A 90 -17.67 -13.55 8.65
C PRO A 90 -17.29 -14.07 9.24
#